data_ccf6aab35fa28216029b311e28229c29
#
_entry.id   ccf6aab35fa28216029b311e28229c29
#
_cell.length_a   1.000
_cell.length_b   1.000
_cell.length_c   1.000
_cell.angle_alpha   90.00
_cell.angle_beta   90.00
_cell.angle_gamma   90.00
#
_symmetry.space_group_name_H-M   'P 1'
#
loop_
_entity.id
_entity.type
_entity.pdbx_description
1 polymer ?
#
loop_
_entity_poly.entity_id
_entity_poly.type
_entity_poly.pdbx_seq_one_letter_code
_entity_poly.pdbx_strand_id
1 'polypeptide(L)'
;EWSSDVCSSDLMNTSYLGTTGADSVEEIKRCIHAADQVYEENEEGAELLGVHLEGPFINPKYRGMQKEECCLNPDIQVMKELYNTFRHKELCRHMTLAVELPGAREVLEFCREHRIQTAIGHSAATFQEIRDIKDVGIGGFTHTFSGMKGFHHRELGVAGAALYFDDMFCEFAKQTGLTVSHEAFDIAFRIKGSERIILTTDCTGLAQTQTEFEHYVRKLRFVKDGNKVRIEHFDGRTEWLDPEDYSAVKNVEMGYAESVKNMAAHTKADWFDIMRMTSLNPARYIHVDDRKGKIAPGMDADLTIMDQDKNLICVYCRGREIREA
;
A
#
# COMPACT_ATOMS: atom_id res chain seq x y z
N GLU A 1 8.41 -0.60 16.38
CA GLU A 1 8.66 0.85 16.42
C GLU A 1 8.45 1.42 15.03
N TRP A 2 7.50 2.33 14.89
CA TRP A 2 7.27 3.08 13.68
C TRP A 2 8.18 4.30 13.74
N SER A 3 9.25 4.31 12.95
CA SER A 3 10.08 5.49 12.80
C SER A 3 9.71 6.18 11.49
N SER A 4 9.11 7.35 11.58
CA SER A 4 8.73 8.17 10.42
C SER A 4 9.92 8.73 9.66
N ASP A 5 11.07 8.84 10.33
CA ASP A 5 12.18 9.65 9.84
C ASP A 5 13.02 8.99 8.77
N VAL A 6 13.04 7.68 8.71
CA VAL A 6 14.00 6.96 7.85
C VAL A 6 13.33 6.14 6.76
N CYS A 7 12.17 5.51 7.00
CA CYS A 7 11.55 4.64 6.00
C CYS A 7 10.91 5.37 4.82
N SER A 8 10.23 6.47 5.04
CA SER A 8 9.45 7.11 3.97
C SER A 8 10.25 8.14 3.17
N SER A 9 11.15 8.90 3.80
CA SER A 9 12.03 9.83 3.08
C SER A 9 13.03 9.09 2.19
N ASP A 10 13.60 7.99 2.67
CA ASP A 10 14.49 7.12 1.89
C ASP A 10 13.79 6.47 0.69
N LEU A 11 12.47 6.33 0.75
CA LEU A 11 11.63 5.85 -0.35
C LEU A 11 11.13 6.96 -1.27
N MET A 12 11.61 8.21 -1.13
CA MET A 12 11.17 9.40 -1.88
C MET A 12 9.75 9.88 -1.52
N ASN A 13 9.15 9.35 -0.49
CA ASN A 13 7.80 9.75 -0.08
C ASN A 13 7.87 10.95 0.83
N THR A 14 7.00 11.93 0.59
CA THR A 14 6.81 13.10 1.45
C THR A 14 5.66 12.88 2.46
N SER A 15 4.88 11.82 2.22
CA SER A 15 3.74 11.46 3.05
C SER A 15 3.42 9.97 2.94
N TYR A 16 2.83 9.40 3.97
CA TYR A 16 2.48 7.97 3.98
C TYR A 16 1.24 7.68 4.83
N LEU A 17 0.69 6.49 4.62
CA LEU A 17 -0.24 5.84 5.54
C LEU A 17 0.52 4.73 6.28
N GLY A 18 0.42 4.72 7.60
CA GLY A 18 0.88 3.59 8.39
C GLY A 18 -0.06 2.39 8.16
N THR A 19 0.46 1.27 7.66
CA THR A 19 -0.39 0.12 7.34
C THR A 19 -0.34 -0.92 8.45
N THR A 20 -1.51 -1.36 8.94
CA THR A 20 -1.62 -2.54 9.81
C THR A 20 -1.81 -3.78 8.95
N GLY A 21 -1.26 -4.92 9.38
CA GLY A 21 -1.64 -6.21 8.79
C GLY A 21 -2.88 -6.81 9.47
N ALA A 22 -3.37 -7.94 8.93
CA ALA A 22 -4.32 -8.77 9.66
C ALA A 22 -3.61 -9.40 10.86
N ASP A 23 -3.91 -8.89 12.03
CA ASP A 23 -3.43 -9.37 13.32
C ASP A 23 -4.58 -9.42 14.32
N SER A 24 -4.31 -9.79 15.56
CA SER A 24 -5.31 -9.70 16.62
C SER A 24 -5.81 -8.26 16.77
N VAL A 25 -7.05 -8.08 17.16
CA VAL A 25 -7.64 -6.75 17.37
C VAL A 25 -6.79 -5.91 18.33
N GLU A 26 -6.21 -6.54 19.35
CA GLU A 26 -5.36 -5.86 20.32
C GLU A 26 -4.02 -5.38 19.71
N GLU A 27 -3.42 -6.15 18.79
CA GLU A 27 -2.22 -5.70 18.06
C GLU A 27 -2.55 -4.53 17.13
N ILE A 28 -3.66 -4.61 16.40
CA ILE A 28 -4.12 -3.51 15.54
C ILE A 28 -4.35 -2.24 16.37
N LYS A 29 -4.95 -2.34 17.55
CA LYS A 29 -5.12 -1.20 18.47
C LYS A 29 -3.78 -0.62 18.93
N ARG A 30 -2.77 -1.47 19.19
CA ARG A 30 -1.42 -0.99 19.52
C ARG A 30 -0.80 -0.20 18.37
N CYS A 31 -0.97 -0.66 17.13
CA CYS A 31 -0.54 0.09 15.95
C CYS A 31 -1.26 1.44 15.83
N ILE A 32 -2.57 1.47 16.11
CA ILE A 32 -3.36 2.71 16.09
C ILE A 32 -2.84 3.71 17.14
N HIS A 33 -2.57 3.25 18.36
CA HIS A 33 -2.01 4.13 19.40
C HIS A 33 -0.62 4.65 19.05
N ALA A 34 0.22 3.81 18.42
CA ALA A 34 1.52 4.26 17.92
C ALA A 34 1.38 5.32 16.82
N ALA A 35 0.41 5.14 15.92
CA ALA A 35 0.12 6.13 14.88
C ALA A 35 -0.38 7.46 15.46
N ASP A 36 -1.27 7.43 16.47
CA ASP A 36 -1.71 8.63 17.18
C ASP A 36 -0.51 9.38 17.81
N GLN A 37 0.42 8.65 18.43
CA GLN A 37 1.62 9.25 19.02
C GLN A 37 2.54 9.86 17.95
N VAL A 38 2.83 9.14 16.87
CA VAL A 38 3.62 9.65 15.74
C VAL A 38 2.99 10.91 15.15
N TYR A 39 1.67 10.93 14.99
CA TYR A 39 0.96 12.09 14.46
C TYR A 39 1.10 13.34 15.33
N GLU A 40 1.09 13.17 16.65
CA GLU A 40 1.28 14.27 17.60
C GLU A 40 2.74 14.79 17.64
N GLU A 41 3.71 13.92 17.36
CA GLU A 41 5.14 14.21 17.47
C GLU A 41 5.81 14.52 16.11
N ASN A 42 5.10 14.31 14.99
CA ASN A 42 5.69 14.39 13.64
C ASN A 42 5.95 15.84 13.19
N GLU A 43 7.09 16.38 13.58
CA GLU A 43 7.59 17.68 13.12
C GLU A 43 8.54 17.58 11.92
N GLU A 44 9.24 16.45 11.75
CA GLU A 44 10.28 16.23 10.75
C GLU A 44 9.98 15.00 9.87
N GLY A 45 10.63 14.92 8.71
CA GLY A 45 10.48 13.79 7.80
C GLY A 45 9.18 13.76 7.02
N ALA A 46 8.83 12.60 6.47
CA ALA A 46 7.59 12.39 5.76
C ALA A 46 6.38 12.39 6.71
N GLU A 47 5.29 13.00 6.26
CA GLU A 47 4.10 13.19 7.07
C GLU A 47 3.24 11.92 7.15
N LEU A 48 2.89 11.50 8.37
CA LEU A 48 1.85 10.49 8.58
C LEU A 48 0.48 11.13 8.32
N LEU A 49 -0.17 10.74 7.23
CA LEU A 49 -1.50 11.22 6.86
C LEU A 49 -2.63 10.42 7.49
N GLY A 50 -2.33 9.24 7.99
CA GLY A 50 -3.29 8.36 8.62
C GLY A 50 -2.85 6.90 8.61
N VAL A 51 -3.81 6.04 8.92
CA VAL A 51 -3.64 4.59 8.99
C VAL A 51 -4.45 3.92 7.87
N HIS A 52 -3.82 2.95 7.23
CA HIS A 52 -4.46 1.98 6.36
C HIS A 52 -4.67 0.68 7.15
N LEU A 53 -5.92 0.33 7.40
CA LEU A 53 -6.28 -0.95 7.99
C LEU A 53 -6.33 -2.01 6.88
N GLU A 54 -5.26 -2.76 6.68
CA GLU A 54 -5.21 -3.88 5.73
C GLU A 54 -5.63 -5.17 6.44
N GLY A 55 -6.91 -5.36 6.52
CA GLY A 55 -7.55 -6.36 7.39
C GLY A 55 -8.01 -5.76 8.72
N PRO A 56 -8.50 -6.59 9.64
CA PRO A 56 -8.49 -8.06 9.66
C PRO A 56 -9.55 -8.73 8.75
N PHE A 57 -10.38 -7.99 8.06
CA PHE A 57 -11.53 -8.45 7.28
C PHE A 57 -11.12 -8.94 5.88
N ILE A 58 -10.30 -9.97 5.83
CA ILE A 58 -9.72 -10.52 4.59
C ILE A 58 -10.03 -12.02 4.47
N ASN A 59 -10.05 -12.49 3.21
CA ASN A 59 -10.30 -13.89 2.94
C ASN A 59 -9.05 -14.73 3.18
N PRO A 60 -9.07 -15.74 4.09
CA PRO A 60 -7.90 -16.53 4.43
C PRO A 60 -7.28 -17.25 3.20
N LYS A 61 -8.06 -17.54 2.17
CA LYS A 61 -7.55 -18.15 0.92
C LYS A 61 -6.63 -17.19 0.14
N TYR A 62 -6.84 -15.89 0.28
CA TYR A 62 -6.10 -14.84 -0.44
C TYR A 62 -5.28 -13.96 0.51
N ARG A 63 -5.04 -14.42 1.73
CA ARG A 63 -4.35 -13.66 2.80
C ARG A 63 -2.90 -13.27 2.46
N GLY A 64 -2.29 -13.90 1.48
CA GLY A 64 -0.88 -13.65 1.16
C GLY A 64 0.02 -13.97 2.36
N MET A 65 0.72 -12.97 2.87
CA MET A 65 1.61 -13.07 4.02
C MET A 65 0.92 -12.87 5.38
N GLN A 66 -0.39 -12.56 5.38
CA GLN A 66 -1.16 -12.31 6.61
C GLN A 66 -1.39 -13.61 7.40
N LYS A 67 -1.56 -13.49 8.72
CA LYS A 67 -1.82 -14.63 9.62
C LYS A 67 -3.24 -15.17 9.39
N GLU A 68 -3.35 -16.46 9.11
CA GLU A 68 -4.65 -17.08 8.82
C GLU A 68 -5.62 -16.97 9.97
N GLU A 69 -5.14 -17.21 11.18
CA GLU A 69 -5.91 -17.14 12.43
C GLU A 69 -6.42 -15.72 12.76
N CYS A 70 -5.87 -14.70 12.12
CA CYS A 70 -6.27 -13.31 12.29
C CYS A 70 -7.19 -12.81 11.16
N CYS A 71 -7.48 -13.64 10.16
CA CYS A 71 -8.44 -13.32 9.11
C CYS A 71 -9.87 -13.45 9.64
N LEU A 72 -10.60 -12.35 9.73
CA LEU A 72 -11.95 -12.31 10.26
C LEU A 72 -12.96 -12.03 9.14
N ASN A 73 -14.20 -12.50 9.33
CA ASN A 73 -15.32 -11.94 8.59
C ASN A 73 -15.53 -10.48 9.02
N PRO A 74 -15.92 -9.59 8.09
CA PRO A 74 -16.32 -8.23 8.46
C PRO A 74 -17.35 -8.19 9.56
N ASP A 75 -17.03 -7.49 10.64
CA ASP A 75 -17.88 -7.31 11.81
C ASP A 75 -17.93 -5.83 12.18
N ILE A 76 -19.14 -5.28 12.16
CA ILE A 76 -19.35 -3.85 12.45
C ILE A 76 -18.97 -3.47 13.89
N GLN A 77 -19.04 -4.39 14.85
CA GLN A 77 -18.64 -4.10 16.22
C GLN A 77 -17.12 -4.00 16.34
N VAL A 78 -16.38 -4.92 15.68
CA VAL A 78 -14.92 -4.85 15.59
C VAL A 78 -14.50 -3.58 14.85
N MET A 79 -15.15 -3.22 13.72
CA MET A 79 -14.85 -1.98 13.01
C MET A 79 -15.06 -0.75 13.90
N LYS A 80 -16.16 -0.68 14.62
CA LYS A 80 -16.44 0.41 15.57
C LYS A 80 -15.42 0.45 16.71
N GLU A 81 -14.99 -0.69 17.21
CA GLU A 81 -13.97 -0.80 18.24
C GLU A 81 -12.65 -0.24 17.74
N LEU A 82 -12.17 -0.65 16.55
CA LEU A 82 -10.95 -0.13 15.94
C LEU A 82 -11.04 1.38 15.68
N TYR A 83 -12.15 1.84 15.09
CA TYR A 83 -12.38 3.28 14.87
C TYR A 83 -12.38 4.08 16.16
N ASN A 84 -13.01 3.57 17.23
CA ASN A 84 -13.04 4.26 18.51
C ASN A 84 -11.68 4.29 19.23
N THR A 85 -10.77 3.40 18.88
CA THR A 85 -9.40 3.39 19.42
C THR A 85 -8.60 4.62 18.99
N PHE A 86 -8.80 5.14 17.78
CA PHE A 86 -8.14 6.37 17.34
C PHE A 86 -8.51 7.54 18.26
N ARG A 87 -7.52 8.26 18.77
CA ARG A 87 -7.70 9.58 19.43
C ARG A 87 -8.05 10.61 18.35
N HIS A 88 -7.33 10.59 17.23
CA HIS A 88 -7.52 11.43 16.06
C HIS A 88 -8.29 10.65 15.00
N LYS A 89 -9.62 10.82 14.95
CA LYS A 89 -10.50 10.03 14.05
C LYS A 89 -10.17 10.19 12.57
N GLU A 90 -9.61 11.33 12.19
CA GLU A 90 -9.13 11.61 10.84
C GLU A 90 -7.96 10.74 10.39
N LEU A 91 -7.26 10.08 11.32
CA LEU A 91 -6.22 9.11 10.99
C LEU A 91 -6.75 7.78 10.47
N CYS A 92 -8.01 7.42 10.75
CA CYS A 92 -8.63 6.26 10.12
C CYS A 92 -8.97 6.57 8.66
N ARG A 93 -7.99 6.46 7.76
CA ARG A 93 -8.08 6.97 6.38
C ARG A 93 -8.48 5.94 5.35
N HIS A 94 -7.99 4.73 5.48
CA HIS A 94 -8.13 3.72 4.44
C HIS A 94 -8.39 2.34 5.05
N MET A 95 -9.21 1.54 4.37
CA MET A 95 -9.54 0.17 4.77
C MET A 95 -9.51 -0.75 3.56
N THR A 96 -8.76 -1.83 3.65
CA THR A 96 -8.81 -2.94 2.69
C THR A 96 -9.60 -4.10 3.27
N LEU A 97 -10.56 -4.62 2.50
CA LEU A 97 -11.36 -5.77 2.93
C LEU A 97 -11.80 -6.68 1.77
N ALA A 98 -12.15 -7.92 2.11
CA ALA A 98 -12.76 -8.90 1.22
C ALA A 98 -14.29 -8.71 1.21
N VAL A 99 -14.81 -8.22 0.10
CA VAL A 99 -16.20 -7.76 -0.01
C VAL A 99 -17.22 -8.90 -0.13
N GLU A 100 -16.78 -10.11 -0.46
CA GLU A 100 -17.62 -11.31 -0.54
C GLU A 100 -17.93 -11.94 0.83
N LEU A 101 -17.20 -11.51 1.86
CA LEU A 101 -17.38 -12.05 3.19
C LEU A 101 -18.67 -11.49 3.85
N PRO A 102 -19.39 -12.31 4.66
CA PRO A 102 -20.55 -11.84 5.39
C PRO A 102 -20.26 -10.64 6.27
N GLY A 103 -21.12 -9.62 6.27
CA GLY A 103 -20.96 -8.38 7.04
C GLY A 103 -20.22 -7.25 6.30
N ALA A 104 -19.68 -7.51 5.11
CA ALA A 104 -18.90 -6.51 4.37
C ALA A 104 -19.69 -5.23 4.08
N ARG A 105 -20.97 -5.34 3.69
CA ARG A 105 -21.80 -4.17 3.38
C ARG A 105 -21.93 -3.21 4.56
N GLU A 106 -22.19 -3.72 5.76
CA GLU A 106 -22.35 -2.91 6.97
C GLU A 106 -21.05 -2.16 7.33
N VAL A 107 -19.91 -2.83 7.20
CA VAL A 107 -18.59 -2.22 7.42
C VAL A 107 -18.29 -1.15 6.36
N LEU A 108 -18.60 -1.41 5.09
CA LEU A 108 -18.41 -0.44 4.00
C LEU A 108 -19.31 0.79 4.19
N GLU A 109 -20.56 0.62 4.58
CA GLU A 109 -21.49 1.72 4.87
C GLU A 109 -20.98 2.58 6.02
N PHE A 110 -20.48 1.96 7.10
CA PHE A 110 -19.80 2.68 8.17
C PHE A 110 -18.57 3.45 7.69
N CYS A 111 -17.72 2.84 6.88
CA CYS A 111 -16.55 3.52 6.33
C CYS A 111 -16.95 4.74 5.49
N ARG A 112 -17.98 4.63 4.65
CA ARG A 112 -18.49 5.75 3.86
C ARG A 112 -19.01 6.89 4.74
N GLU A 113 -19.79 6.58 5.79
CA GLU A 113 -20.32 7.57 6.74
C GLU A 113 -19.22 8.33 7.46
N HIS A 114 -18.09 7.67 7.74
CA HIS A 114 -16.94 8.24 8.43
C HIS A 114 -15.83 8.74 7.49
N ARG A 115 -16.09 8.79 6.17
CA ARG A 115 -15.14 9.22 5.13
C ARG A 115 -13.84 8.41 5.12
N ILE A 116 -13.91 7.14 5.48
CA ILE A 116 -12.80 6.19 5.38
C ILE A 116 -12.82 5.64 3.95
N GLN A 117 -11.74 5.84 3.22
CA GLN A 117 -11.59 5.32 1.87
C GLN A 117 -11.53 3.78 1.93
N THR A 118 -12.22 3.10 1.03
CA THR A 118 -12.22 1.63 1.01
C THR A 118 -11.69 1.06 -0.29
N ALA A 119 -11.01 -0.08 -0.20
CA ALA A 119 -10.51 -0.85 -1.32
C ALA A 119 -10.81 -2.34 -1.16
N ILE A 120 -10.93 -3.03 -2.29
CA ILE A 120 -11.04 -4.49 -2.34
C ILE A 120 -9.62 -5.06 -2.42
N GLY A 121 -9.27 -5.88 -1.46
CA GLY A 121 -8.02 -6.64 -1.43
C GLY A 121 -8.16 -7.92 -0.63
N HIS A 122 -7.23 -8.85 -0.79
CA HIS A 122 -7.24 -10.15 -0.12
C HIS A 122 -8.61 -10.85 -0.24
N SER A 123 -9.14 -10.89 -1.47
CA SER A 123 -10.54 -11.20 -1.75
C SER A 123 -10.69 -12.30 -2.81
N ALA A 124 -11.64 -13.19 -2.58
CA ALA A 124 -12.08 -14.23 -3.51
C ALA A 124 -13.33 -13.81 -4.30
N ALA A 125 -13.75 -12.55 -4.22
CA ALA A 125 -14.99 -12.08 -4.80
C ALA A 125 -15.12 -12.41 -6.29
N THR A 126 -16.33 -12.72 -6.69
CA THR A 126 -16.72 -12.78 -8.09
C THR A 126 -16.97 -11.37 -8.62
N PHE A 127 -16.93 -11.22 -9.92
CA PHE A 127 -17.31 -9.96 -10.57
C PHE A 127 -18.72 -9.51 -10.18
N GLN A 128 -19.66 -10.46 -10.06
CA GLN A 128 -21.04 -10.16 -9.69
C GLN A 128 -21.15 -9.62 -8.25
N GLU A 129 -20.47 -10.25 -7.28
CA GLU A 129 -20.46 -9.79 -5.89
C GLU A 129 -19.89 -8.36 -5.78
N ILE A 130 -18.82 -8.05 -6.54
CA ILE A 130 -18.28 -6.68 -6.56
C ILE A 130 -19.30 -5.70 -7.16
N ARG A 131 -19.93 -6.06 -8.28
CA ARG A 131 -20.94 -5.22 -8.93
C ARG A 131 -22.12 -4.93 -8.01
N ASP A 132 -22.55 -5.91 -7.22
CA ASP A 132 -23.71 -5.81 -6.33
C ASP A 132 -23.45 -4.99 -5.06
N ILE A 133 -22.16 -4.78 -4.72
CA ILE A 133 -21.75 -4.00 -3.54
C ILE A 133 -21.12 -2.65 -3.89
N LYS A 134 -20.80 -2.41 -5.15
CA LYS A 134 -20.09 -1.21 -5.58
C LYS A 134 -20.81 0.11 -5.25
N ASP A 135 -22.13 0.09 -5.19
CA ASP A 135 -22.98 1.24 -4.85
C ASP A 135 -22.71 1.83 -3.46
N VAL A 136 -22.04 1.07 -2.59
CA VAL A 136 -21.67 1.53 -1.24
C VAL A 136 -20.55 2.60 -1.30
N GLY A 137 -19.80 2.70 -2.41
CA GLY A 137 -18.79 3.73 -2.60
C GLY A 137 -17.36 3.24 -2.40
N ILE A 138 -17.06 2.02 -2.85
CA ILE A 138 -15.70 1.46 -2.86
C ILE A 138 -14.86 2.21 -3.89
N GLY A 139 -13.67 2.70 -3.48
CA GLY A 139 -12.82 3.54 -4.32
C GLY A 139 -11.84 2.81 -5.21
N GLY A 140 -11.43 1.59 -4.85
CA GLY A 140 -10.39 0.92 -5.63
C GLY A 140 -10.05 -0.50 -5.20
N PHE A 141 -8.89 -0.94 -5.66
CA PHE A 141 -8.35 -2.28 -5.44
C PHE A 141 -6.93 -2.16 -4.89
N THR A 142 -6.68 -2.77 -3.75
CA THR A 142 -5.37 -2.79 -3.08
C THR A 142 -4.43 -3.73 -3.81
N HIS A 143 -3.17 -3.33 -3.99
CA HIS A 143 -2.10 -4.09 -4.69
C HIS A 143 -2.64 -4.99 -5.81
N THR A 144 -3.26 -4.34 -6.80
CA THR A 144 -3.97 -4.98 -7.91
C THR A 144 -3.16 -6.13 -8.52
N PHE A 145 -3.82 -7.26 -8.72
CA PHE A 145 -3.35 -8.57 -9.13
C PHE A 145 -2.71 -9.43 -8.03
N SER A 146 -2.31 -8.86 -6.90
CA SER A 146 -1.77 -9.61 -5.77
C SER A 146 -2.86 -9.91 -4.73
N GLY A 147 -2.81 -11.09 -4.10
CA GLY A 147 -3.75 -11.44 -3.03
C GLY A 147 -5.23 -11.37 -3.45
N MET A 148 -5.59 -11.72 -4.68
CA MET A 148 -6.96 -11.62 -5.17
C MET A 148 -7.31 -12.68 -6.22
N LYS A 149 -8.62 -12.93 -6.39
CA LYS A 149 -9.11 -13.85 -7.44
C LYS A 149 -8.75 -13.33 -8.82
N GLY A 150 -8.03 -14.18 -9.58
CA GLY A 150 -7.53 -13.85 -10.90
C GLY A 150 -8.61 -13.75 -11.99
N PHE A 151 -8.21 -13.18 -13.14
CA PHE A 151 -9.03 -13.05 -14.33
C PHE A 151 -9.24 -14.40 -15.03
N HIS A 152 -10.49 -14.70 -15.40
CA HIS A 152 -10.82 -15.77 -16.31
C HIS A 152 -11.95 -15.33 -17.25
N HIS A 153 -11.95 -15.77 -18.52
CA HIS A 153 -12.90 -15.31 -19.55
C HIS A 153 -14.39 -15.56 -19.24
N ARG A 154 -14.72 -16.46 -18.32
CA ARG A 154 -16.09 -16.74 -17.86
C ARG A 154 -16.41 -16.17 -16.49
N GLU A 155 -15.42 -15.77 -15.73
CA GLU A 155 -15.54 -15.15 -14.41
C GLU A 155 -14.35 -14.21 -14.21
N LEU A 156 -14.60 -12.92 -14.30
CA LEU A 156 -13.53 -11.91 -14.28
C LEU A 156 -12.76 -11.85 -12.94
N GLY A 157 -13.38 -12.30 -11.87
CA GLY A 157 -12.81 -12.20 -10.54
C GLY A 157 -12.52 -10.77 -10.12
N VAL A 158 -11.73 -10.60 -9.08
CA VAL A 158 -11.31 -9.29 -8.57
C VAL A 158 -10.38 -8.59 -9.55
N ALA A 159 -9.41 -9.34 -10.10
CA ALA A 159 -8.44 -8.80 -11.06
C ALA A 159 -9.12 -8.25 -12.34
N GLY A 160 -10.12 -8.95 -12.84
CA GLY A 160 -10.87 -8.48 -14.01
C GLY A 160 -11.82 -7.35 -13.68
N ALA A 161 -12.42 -7.33 -12.49
CA ALA A 161 -13.23 -6.21 -12.01
C ALA A 161 -12.40 -4.92 -11.89
N ALA A 162 -11.16 -5.03 -11.41
CA ALA A 162 -10.22 -3.91 -11.33
C ALA A 162 -9.98 -3.24 -12.69
N LEU A 163 -9.85 -4.04 -13.74
CA LEU A 163 -9.68 -3.53 -15.11
C LEU A 163 -11.01 -3.03 -15.73
N TYR A 164 -12.15 -3.59 -15.32
CA TYR A 164 -13.44 -3.31 -15.93
C TYR A 164 -14.08 -1.99 -15.44
N PHE A 165 -13.99 -1.68 -14.14
CA PHE A 165 -14.65 -0.51 -13.57
C PHE A 165 -13.79 0.75 -13.75
N ASP A 166 -14.17 1.64 -14.67
CA ASP A 166 -13.40 2.84 -15.03
C ASP A 166 -13.30 3.88 -13.91
N ASP A 167 -14.22 3.86 -12.96
CA ASP A 167 -14.30 4.82 -11.85
C ASP A 167 -13.54 4.40 -10.60
N MET A 168 -13.05 3.17 -10.55
CA MET A 168 -12.29 2.63 -9.41
C MET A 168 -10.78 2.69 -9.66
N PHE A 169 -10.02 3.01 -8.63
CA PHE A 169 -8.55 3.03 -8.70
C PHE A 169 -7.94 1.63 -8.63
N CYS A 170 -6.81 1.46 -9.29
CA CYS A 170 -5.94 0.29 -9.16
C CYS A 170 -4.65 0.71 -8.46
N GLU A 171 -4.43 0.25 -7.24
CA GLU A 171 -3.14 0.41 -6.58
C GLU A 171 -2.17 -0.66 -7.07
N PHE A 172 -0.93 -0.28 -7.33
CA PHE A 172 0.16 -1.20 -7.67
C PHE A 172 1.29 -1.00 -6.68
N ALA A 173 1.62 -2.09 -6.00
CA ALA A 173 2.74 -2.14 -5.07
C ALA A 173 4.03 -2.34 -5.86
N LYS A 174 4.94 -1.39 -5.78
CA LYS A 174 6.31 -1.46 -6.34
C LYS A 174 6.37 -2.09 -7.73
N GLN A 175 6.42 -1.30 -8.78
CA GLN A 175 6.58 -1.82 -10.15
C GLN A 175 7.98 -2.42 -10.36
N THR A 176 8.16 -3.63 -9.90
CA THR A 176 9.44 -4.35 -9.91
C THR A 176 9.59 -5.35 -11.06
N GLY A 177 8.49 -5.71 -11.70
CA GLY A 177 8.41 -6.84 -12.62
C GLY A 177 8.29 -8.20 -11.91
N LEU A 178 8.27 -8.22 -10.56
CA LEU A 178 8.24 -9.44 -9.75
C LEU A 178 6.88 -9.64 -9.06
N THR A 179 6.38 -8.64 -8.34
CA THR A 179 5.02 -8.67 -7.75
C THR A 179 3.96 -8.61 -8.82
N VAL A 180 4.18 -7.77 -9.82
CA VAL A 180 3.38 -7.67 -11.05
C VAL A 180 4.34 -7.62 -12.22
N SER A 181 4.19 -8.49 -13.22
CA SER A 181 5.04 -8.44 -14.41
C SER A 181 4.88 -7.10 -15.14
N HIS A 182 5.93 -6.68 -15.84
CA HIS A 182 5.88 -5.42 -16.59
C HIS A 182 4.74 -5.40 -17.62
N GLU A 183 4.48 -6.54 -18.26
CA GLU A 183 3.42 -6.69 -19.25
C GLU A 183 2.03 -6.59 -18.62
N ALA A 184 1.83 -7.16 -17.43
CA ALA A 184 0.54 -7.06 -16.72
C ALA A 184 0.28 -5.62 -16.27
N PHE A 185 1.30 -4.91 -15.80
CA PHE A 185 1.19 -3.50 -15.49
C PHE A 185 0.91 -2.64 -16.74
N ASP A 186 1.61 -2.90 -17.86
CA ASP A 186 1.37 -2.18 -19.12
C ASP A 186 -0.07 -2.42 -19.67
N ILE A 187 -0.61 -3.63 -19.52
CA ILE A 187 -2.02 -3.91 -19.84
C ILE A 187 -2.95 -3.06 -18.97
N ALA A 188 -2.72 -3.03 -17.66
CA ALA A 188 -3.52 -2.22 -16.75
C ALA A 188 -3.41 -0.73 -17.10
N PHE A 189 -2.21 -0.23 -17.36
CA PHE A 189 -1.99 1.16 -17.77
C PHE A 189 -2.71 1.52 -19.07
N ARG A 190 -2.68 0.65 -20.08
CA ARG A 190 -3.42 0.85 -21.34
C ARG A 190 -4.93 0.87 -21.18
N ILE A 191 -5.47 0.12 -20.22
CA ILE A 191 -6.91 0.05 -19.96
C ILE A 191 -7.38 1.20 -19.07
N LYS A 192 -6.68 1.45 -17.96
CA LYS A 192 -7.09 2.40 -16.92
C LYS A 192 -6.61 3.82 -17.17
N GLY A 193 -5.56 3.98 -17.98
CA GLY A 193 -4.83 5.24 -18.08
C GLY A 193 -4.21 5.66 -16.75
N SER A 194 -3.42 6.73 -16.78
CA SER A 194 -2.82 7.28 -15.56
C SER A 194 -3.85 7.85 -14.57
N GLU A 195 -5.09 8.10 -15.01
CA GLU A 195 -6.15 8.70 -14.19
C GLU A 195 -6.64 7.78 -13.06
N ARG A 196 -6.47 6.46 -13.18
CA ARG A 196 -7.02 5.46 -12.27
C ARG A 196 -5.99 4.47 -11.74
N ILE A 197 -4.71 4.81 -11.84
CA ILE A 197 -3.62 4.02 -11.24
C ILE A 197 -2.99 4.82 -10.11
N ILE A 198 -2.68 4.12 -9.02
CA ILE A 198 -1.87 4.59 -7.90
C ILE A 198 -0.65 3.68 -7.81
N LEU A 199 0.54 4.26 -7.83
CA LEU A 199 1.76 3.54 -7.49
C LEU A 199 2.04 3.74 -6.00
N THR A 200 2.09 2.66 -5.24
CA THR A 200 2.39 2.66 -3.79
C THR A 200 3.65 1.87 -3.49
N THR A 201 4.20 2.02 -2.30
CA THR A 201 5.38 1.27 -1.89
C THR A 201 5.04 -0.11 -1.38
N ASP A 202 3.97 -0.26 -0.62
CA ASP A 202 3.65 -1.49 0.12
C ASP A 202 4.92 -2.06 0.79
N CYS A 203 5.61 -1.18 1.53
CA CYS A 203 6.91 -1.47 2.08
C CYS A 203 6.78 -2.24 3.38
N THR A 204 7.43 -3.39 3.48
CA THR A 204 7.29 -4.33 4.60
C THR A 204 8.47 -4.29 5.59
N GLY A 205 9.17 -3.17 5.69
CA GLY A 205 10.11 -2.93 6.78
C GLY A 205 11.55 -3.41 6.61
N LEU A 206 11.92 -4.16 5.55
CA LEU A 206 13.33 -4.35 5.19
C LEU A 206 13.89 -3.17 4.38
N ALA A 207 13.07 -2.10 4.20
CA ALA A 207 13.59 -0.86 3.68
C ALA A 207 14.73 -0.39 4.59
N GLN A 208 15.73 0.07 4.00
CA GLN A 208 17.08 0.57 4.37
C GLN A 208 17.48 0.65 5.88
N THR A 209 16.54 0.63 6.82
CA THR A 209 16.78 0.83 8.25
C THR A 209 16.56 -0.38 9.13
N GLN A 210 15.78 -1.37 8.70
CA GLN A 210 15.61 -2.57 9.48
C GLN A 210 16.69 -3.60 9.13
N THR A 211 17.32 -4.14 10.16
CA THR A 211 18.35 -5.18 10.02
C THR A 211 17.75 -6.58 9.93
N GLU A 212 16.47 -6.73 10.25
CA GLU A 212 15.80 -8.03 10.26
C GLU A 212 14.28 -7.91 10.05
N PHE A 213 13.70 -8.94 9.44
CA PHE A 213 12.27 -9.06 9.15
C PHE A 213 11.82 -10.51 9.27
N GLU A 214 10.71 -10.76 9.96
CA GLU A 214 10.10 -12.09 10.08
C GLU A 214 8.96 -12.27 9.08
N HIS A 215 9.06 -13.28 8.25
CA HIS A 215 8.01 -13.70 7.33
C HIS A 215 7.20 -14.84 7.95
N TYR A 216 6.16 -14.51 8.68
CA TYR A 216 5.38 -15.46 9.49
C TYR A 216 4.80 -16.63 8.70
N VAL A 217 4.31 -16.42 7.49
CA VAL A 217 3.70 -17.47 6.68
C VAL A 217 4.72 -18.48 6.20
N ARG A 218 5.89 -18.00 5.74
CA ARG A 218 6.99 -18.89 5.31
C ARG A 218 7.83 -19.39 6.47
N LYS A 219 7.61 -18.86 7.68
CA LYS A 219 8.40 -19.17 8.89
C LYS A 219 9.89 -18.98 8.66
N LEU A 220 10.22 -17.81 8.15
CA LEU A 220 11.55 -17.36 7.81
C LEU A 220 11.83 -16.04 8.53
N ARG A 221 13.10 -15.82 8.86
CA ARG A 221 13.63 -14.54 9.28
C ARG A 221 14.70 -14.11 8.31
N PHE A 222 14.56 -12.92 7.77
CA PHE A 222 15.58 -12.29 6.94
C PHE A 222 16.44 -11.39 7.84
N VAL A 223 17.75 -11.55 7.76
CA VAL A 223 18.72 -10.76 8.53
C VAL A 223 19.68 -10.11 7.57
N LYS A 224 19.73 -8.80 7.56
CA LYS A 224 20.66 -8.02 6.73
C LYS A 224 22.05 -8.04 7.37
N ASP A 225 23.05 -8.46 6.61
CA ASP A 225 24.45 -8.50 7.03
C ASP A 225 25.33 -7.86 5.93
N GLY A 226 25.51 -6.56 6.05
CA GLY A 226 26.16 -5.74 5.03
C GLY A 226 25.38 -5.78 3.70
N ASN A 227 26.03 -6.26 2.63
CA ASN A 227 25.41 -6.41 1.30
C ASN A 227 24.74 -7.78 1.10
N LYS A 228 24.67 -8.61 2.13
CA LYS A 228 24.09 -9.95 2.06
C LYS A 228 22.84 -10.04 2.92
N VAL A 229 21.96 -10.96 2.58
CA VAL A 229 20.79 -11.29 3.41
C VAL A 229 20.86 -12.75 3.80
N ARG A 230 20.85 -13.00 5.10
CA ARG A 230 20.76 -14.33 5.68
C ARG A 230 19.29 -14.66 5.91
N ILE A 231 18.87 -15.83 5.43
CA ILE A 231 17.55 -16.39 5.72
C ILE A 231 17.70 -17.41 6.83
N GLU A 232 17.00 -17.18 7.92
CA GLU A 232 16.91 -18.11 9.04
C GLU A 232 15.53 -18.78 9.00
N HIS A 233 15.47 -20.08 8.78
CA HIS A 233 14.24 -20.83 8.88
C HIS A 233 13.93 -21.14 10.36
N PHE A 234 12.66 -21.11 10.74
CA PHE A 234 12.25 -21.41 12.12
C PHE A 234 12.52 -22.87 12.52
N ASP A 235 12.87 -23.74 11.56
CA ASP A 235 13.34 -25.09 11.81
C ASP A 235 14.85 -25.19 12.10
N GLY A 236 15.55 -24.04 12.14
CA GLY A 236 16.97 -23.92 12.44
C GLY A 236 17.90 -23.97 11.24
N ARG A 237 17.39 -24.14 10.02
CA ARG A 237 18.22 -24.03 8.80
C ARG A 237 18.58 -22.58 8.54
N THR A 238 19.74 -22.36 7.97
CA THR A 238 20.21 -21.04 7.55
C THR A 238 20.71 -21.11 6.11
N GLU A 239 20.32 -20.14 5.30
CA GLU A 239 20.82 -19.97 3.94
C GLU A 239 21.14 -18.51 3.67
N TRP A 240 21.93 -18.26 2.65
CA TRP A 240 22.30 -16.92 2.23
C TRP A 240 21.66 -16.64 0.87
N LEU A 241 20.99 -15.50 0.75
CA LEU A 241 20.60 -15.01 -0.56
C LEU A 241 21.82 -14.46 -1.28
N ASP A 242 22.01 -14.95 -2.51
CA ASP A 242 22.93 -14.31 -3.42
C ASP A 242 22.38 -12.93 -3.78
N PRO A 243 23.19 -11.87 -3.65
CA PRO A 243 22.79 -10.53 -4.06
C PRO A 243 22.31 -10.45 -5.52
N GLU A 244 22.69 -11.40 -6.36
CA GLU A 244 22.26 -11.47 -7.77
C GLU A 244 20.96 -12.28 -7.98
N ASP A 245 20.60 -13.19 -7.05
CA ASP A 245 19.32 -13.93 -7.06
C ASP A 245 18.29 -13.33 -6.10
N TYR A 246 18.12 -12.09 -6.20
CA TYR A 246 17.46 -11.17 -5.26
C TYR A 246 15.94 -11.13 -5.38
N SER A 247 15.30 -12.06 -6.11
CA SER A 247 13.89 -11.91 -6.49
C SER A 247 12.91 -11.82 -5.31
N ALA A 248 13.18 -12.50 -4.19
CA ALA A 248 12.31 -12.43 -3.02
C ALA A 248 12.55 -11.18 -2.15
N VAL A 249 13.79 -10.67 -2.10
CA VAL A 249 14.21 -9.55 -1.25
C VAL A 249 14.22 -8.22 -2.00
N LYS A 250 14.49 -8.23 -3.30
CA LYS A 250 14.33 -7.03 -4.15
C LYS A 250 12.91 -6.45 -4.07
N ASN A 251 11.90 -7.29 -3.94
CA ASN A 251 10.53 -6.83 -3.74
C ASN A 251 10.34 -6.04 -2.44
N VAL A 252 11.12 -6.36 -1.43
CA VAL A 252 11.03 -5.73 -0.11
C VAL A 252 11.94 -4.50 -0.03
N GLU A 253 13.07 -4.52 -0.73
CA GLU A 253 14.11 -3.47 -0.66
C GLU A 253 14.12 -2.51 -1.85
N MET A 254 13.42 -2.80 -2.96
CA MET A 254 13.42 -1.93 -4.13
C MET A 254 12.85 -0.56 -3.77
N GLY A 255 13.65 0.46 -3.93
CA GLY A 255 13.25 1.84 -3.70
C GLY A 255 12.13 2.27 -4.65
N TYR A 256 11.36 3.24 -4.22
CA TYR A 256 10.27 3.80 -5.03
C TYR A 256 10.76 4.42 -6.34
N ALA A 257 11.97 5.00 -6.34
CA ALA A 257 12.64 5.51 -7.54
C ALA A 257 12.81 4.44 -8.61
N GLU A 258 13.20 3.23 -8.22
CA GLU A 258 13.35 2.12 -9.16
C GLU A 258 12.00 1.69 -9.75
N SER A 259 10.96 1.67 -8.94
CA SER A 259 9.59 1.42 -9.43
C SER A 259 9.16 2.47 -10.47
N VAL A 260 9.49 3.74 -10.26
CA VAL A 260 9.24 4.83 -11.23
C VAL A 260 10.04 4.62 -12.52
N LYS A 261 11.31 4.24 -12.43
CA LYS A 261 12.14 3.92 -13.61
C LYS A 261 11.57 2.75 -14.40
N ASN A 262 11.19 1.67 -13.72
CA ASN A 262 10.59 0.50 -14.36
C ASN A 262 9.27 0.84 -15.06
N MET A 263 8.41 1.61 -14.42
CA MET A 263 7.17 2.08 -15.01
C MET A 263 7.42 2.87 -16.30
N ALA A 264 8.36 3.81 -16.27
CA ALA A 264 8.72 4.61 -17.43
C ALA A 264 9.39 3.79 -18.55
N ALA A 265 10.16 2.77 -18.20
CA ALA A 265 10.85 1.91 -19.17
C ALA A 265 9.94 0.91 -19.87
N HIS A 266 8.88 0.45 -19.20
CA HIS A 266 8.03 -0.65 -19.67
C HIS A 266 6.61 -0.23 -20.06
N THR A 267 6.29 1.07 -20.04
CA THR A 267 5.03 1.62 -20.48
C THR A 267 5.23 2.85 -21.37
N LYS A 268 4.15 3.41 -21.87
CA LYS A 268 4.16 4.70 -22.58
C LYS A 268 3.92 5.90 -21.64
N ALA A 269 4.01 5.70 -20.33
CA ALA A 269 3.81 6.75 -19.36
C ALA A 269 4.84 7.87 -19.51
N ASP A 270 4.39 9.09 -19.65
CA ASP A 270 5.22 10.27 -19.61
C ASP A 270 5.38 10.81 -18.16
N TRP A 271 6.10 11.90 -17.99
CA TRP A 271 6.30 12.50 -16.68
C TRP A 271 4.99 12.97 -16.02
N PHE A 272 4.02 13.42 -16.80
CA PHE A 272 2.72 13.85 -16.24
C PHE A 272 1.91 12.65 -15.76
N ASP A 273 1.97 11.54 -16.49
CA ASP A 273 1.36 10.28 -16.07
C ASP A 273 1.99 9.77 -14.76
N ILE A 274 3.33 9.79 -14.70
CA ILE A 274 4.07 9.36 -13.50
C ILE A 274 3.69 10.22 -12.29
N MET A 275 3.76 11.56 -12.41
CA MET A 275 3.38 12.47 -11.33
C MET A 275 1.92 12.28 -10.89
N ARG A 276 1.03 12.00 -11.83
CA ARG A 276 -0.36 11.72 -11.51
C ARG A 276 -0.51 10.45 -10.69
N MET A 277 0.11 9.35 -11.12
CA MET A 277 0.02 8.05 -10.45
C MET A 277 0.74 8.00 -9.09
N THR A 278 1.77 8.81 -8.90
CA THR A 278 2.58 8.81 -7.68
C THR A 278 2.23 9.91 -6.67
N SER A 279 1.52 10.95 -7.09
CA SER A 279 1.27 12.11 -6.25
C SER A 279 -0.21 12.54 -6.25
N LEU A 280 -0.77 12.92 -7.40
CA LEU A 280 -2.12 13.49 -7.46
C LEU A 280 -3.20 12.45 -7.16
N ASN A 281 -3.09 11.26 -7.72
CA ASN A 281 -4.09 10.20 -7.50
C ASN A 281 -4.09 9.70 -6.05
N PRO A 282 -2.94 9.37 -5.42
CA PRO A 282 -2.95 9.02 -3.99
C PRO A 282 -3.55 10.12 -3.12
N ALA A 283 -3.22 11.40 -3.38
CA ALA A 283 -3.79 12.52 -2.62
C ALA A 283 -5.32 12.61 -2.78
N ARG A 284 -5.85 12.46 -4.00
CA ARG A 284 -7.29 12.42 -4.26
C ARG A 284 -7.97 11.22 -3.62
N TYR A 285 -7.31 10.07 -3.67
CA TYR A 285 -7.84 8.81 -3.18
C TYR A 285 -8.14 8.85 -1.68
N ILE A 286 -7.26 9.49 -0.91
CA ILE A 286 -7.42 9.64 0.54
C ILE A 286 -7.92 11.04 0.96
N HIS A 287 -8.42 11.85 0.01
CA HIS A 287 -9.03 13.15 0.26
C HIS A 287 -8.11 14.18 0.93
N VAL A 288 -6.89 14.33 0.44
CA VAL A 288 -5.91 15.35 0.86
C VAL A 288 -5.40 16.21 -0.31
N ASP A 289 -6.08 16.16 -1.46
CA ASP A 289 -5.72 16.90 -2.67
C ASP A 289 -6.04 18.38 -2.63
N ASP A 290 -6.59 18.85 -1.53
CA ASP A 290 -6.73 20.26 -1.16
C ASP A 290 -5.39 20.90 -0.74
N ARG A 291 -4.45 20.09 -0.24
CA ARG A 291 -3.12 20.55 0.19
C ARG A 291 -1.92 19.77 -0.37
N LYS A 292 -2.12 18.56 -0.94
CA LYS A 292 -1.06 17.69 -1.46
C LYS A 292 -1.30 17.25 -2.90
N GLY A 293 -0.29 16.66 -3.54
CA GLY A 293 -0.39 15.98 -4.82
C GLY A 293 -0.16 16.85 -6.06
N LYS A 294 0.05 18.16 -5.91
CA LYS A 294 0.35 19.08 -7.01
C LYS A 294 1.16 20.29 -6.53
N ILE A 295 1.87 20.92 -7.45
CA ILE A 295 2.58 22.17 -7.18
C ILE A 295 1.65 23.34 -7.53
N ALA A 296 1.12 24.04 -6.51
CA ALA A 296 0.28 25.23 -6.68
C ALA A 296 0.37 26.13 -5.44
N PRO A 297 0.07 27.42 -5.55
CA PRO A 297 0.00 28.31 -4.40
C PRO A 297 -0.98 27.81 -3.34
N GLY A 298 -0.54 27.79 -2.06
CA GLY A 298 -1.34 27.31 -0.93
C GLY A 298 -1.28 25.81 -0.67
N MET A 299 -0.57 25.05 -1.53
CA MET A 299 -0.30 23.64 -1.29
C MET A 299 0.95 23.47 -0.40
N ASP A 300 1.07 22.31 0.24
CA ASP A 300 2.29 21.93 0.93
C ASP A 300 3.46 21.88 -0.07
N ALA A 301 4.62 22.37 0.38
CA ALA A 301 5.83 22.28 -0.43
C ALA A 301 6.49 20.91 -0.27
N ASP A 302 5.79 19.89 -0.74
CA ASP A 302 6.23 18.51 -0.82
C ASP A 302 6.82 18.25 -2.22
N LEU A 303 8.13 18.13 -2.31
CA LEU A 303 8.82 18.05 -3.57
C LEU A 303 9.82 16.89 -3.59
N THR A 304 9.72 16.06 -4.60
CA THR A 304 10.75 15.06 -4.94
C THR A 304 11.45 15.50 -6.21
N ILE A 305 12.73 15.83 -6.11
CA ILE A 305 13.54 16.32 -7.23
C ILE A 305 14.36 15.18 -7.78
N MET A 306 14.24 14.96 -9.07
CA MET A 306 14.92 13.89 -9.80
C MET A 306 15.66 14.46 -11.01
N ASP A 307 16.75 13.78 -11.43
CA ASP A 307 17.40 14.06 -12.69
C ASP A 307 16.64 13.51 -13.90
N GLN A 308 17.18 13.73 -15.10
CA GLN A 308 16.56 13.23 -16.34
C GLN A 308 16.52 11.70 -16.42
N ASP A 309 17.43 11.02 -15.75
CA ASP A 309 17.52 9.57 -15.66
C ASP A 309 16.69 8.99 -14.51
N LYS A 310 15.88 9.85 -13.84
CA LYS A 310 15.02 9.51 -12.72
C LYS A 310 15.77 9.03 -11.47
N ASN A 311 17.03 9.52 -11.30
CA ASN A 311 17.70 9.37 -10.02
C ASN A 311 17.22 10.46 -9.06
N LEU A 312 17.08 10.10 -7.80
CA LEU A 312 16.73 11.04 -6.74
C LEU A 312 17.89 12.03 -6.53
N ILE A 313 17.56 13.31 -6.45
CA ILE A 313 18.50 14.38 -6.08
C ILE A 313 18.23 14.81 -4.65
N CYS A 314 17.01 15.23 -4.33
CA CYS A 314 16.64 15.62 -2.98
C CYS A 314 15.12 15.52 -2.77
N VAL A 315 14.71 15.52 -1.51
CA VAL A 315 13.31 15.49 -1.08
C VAL A 315 13.05 16.62 -0.10
N TYR A 316 11.99 17.38 -0.36
CA TYR A 316 11.47 18.39 0.55
C TYR A 316 10.11 17.94 1.09
N CYS A 317 9.91 18.02 2.38
CA CYS A 317 8.65 17.80 3.03
C CYS A 317 8.20 19.07 3.75
N ARG A 318 7.06 19.60 3.39
CA ARG A 318 6.51 20.86 3.94
C ARG A 318 7.53 22.00 3.89
N GLY A 319 8.32 22.07 2.78
CA GLY A 319 9.33 23.07 2.54
C GLY A 319 10.66 22.87 3.27
N ARG A 320 10.83 21.80 4.02
CA ARG A 320 12.10 21.43 4.66
C ARG A 320 12.77 20.32 3.85
N GLU A 321 14.04 20.46 3.60
CA GLU A 321 14.85 19.40 2.98
C GLU A 321 15.04 18.27 3.99
N ILE A 322 14.65 17.05 3.60
CA ILE A 322 14.73 15.86 4.46
C ILE A 322 15.74 14.84 3.97
N ARG A 323 16.21 14.98 2.73
CA ARG A 323 17.24 14.13 2.16
C ARG A 323 17.98 14.86 1.03
N GLU A 324 19.31 14.82 1.11
CA GLU A 324 20.25 15.09 0.02
C GLU A 324 20.78 13.74 -0.49
N ALA A 325 20.80 13.51 -1.81
CA ALA A 325 21.15 12.23 -2.44
C ALA A 325 22.63 11.89 -2.33
#